data_22e2b9fd12d6463ce35ce659e4c714d2
#
_entry.id   22e2b9fd12d6463ce35ce659e4c714d2
#
_cell.length_a   1.000
_cell.length_b   1.000
_cell.length_c   1.000
_cell.angle_alpha   90.00
_cell.angle_beta   90.00
_cell.angle_gamma   90.00
#
_symmetry.space_group_name_H-M   'P 1'
#
loop_
_entity.id
_entity.type
_entity.pdbx_description
1 polymer ?
#
loop_
_entity_poly.entity_id
_entity_poly.type
_entity_poly.pdbx_seq_one_letter_code
_entity_poly.pdbx_strand_id
1 'polypeptide(L)'
;MLSESIARLVDYGIRRGLTPACEKIYTTNLLLEVFGEDDYQEPETPLSEKPLDEILNSLLDEAVKRGIIEDSIVYRDLFDTKLMNCLLPRPAQVQQTFRERYALSPTAATEYFYQFSQDSDYIRRYRIARDVRWKVDSDYGEIDITINLSKPEKDPKAIAAARLAKSGSYPKCQLCAENEGYAGRVNHPARENHRIIPITVNNSPWGFQYSPYVYYNEHCIVFNQEHVPMKIERATFVKLFDFVKLFPHYFLGSNADLPIVGGSILSHDHFQGGHYTFAMEKAPIEIRFTIPGYEDVETGIVKWPLSVIRIRHRDEKRLIDLADHILTAWRGYTDEEAFVFAETDGTPHNTITPIARKRDGIFELDLALRNNITTEEHPLGVYHPHAQWHHIKKENIGLIEVMGLAVLPSRLKNEMELLKTCILEKKSPADYPELEKHIPWVEEFLPQYQTIINEDNITDILQKEIGRVFVHVLEDAGVFSCDAEGRKAFLRFVETL
;
A
#
# COMPACT_ATOMS: atom_id res chain seq x y z
N MET A 1 21.04 -21.16 -23.65
CA MET A 1 20.71 -22.60 -23.42
C MET A 1 20.20 -22.77 -21.99
N LEU A 2 19.36 -23.77 -21.74
CA LEU A 2 18.72 -23.95 -20.39
C LEU A 2 19.77 -24.07 -19.28
N SER A 3 20.78 -24.93 -19.44
CA SER A 3 21.86 -25.11 -18.47
C SER A 3 22.56 -23.80 -18.08
N GLU A 4 22.83 -22.94 -19.05
CA GLU A 4 23.43 -21.63 -18.79
C GLU A 4 22.50 -20.70 -17.99
N SER A 5 21.20 -20.67 -18.31
CA SER A 5 20.22 -19.85 -17.57
C SER A 5 20.02 -20.37 -16.14
N ILE A 6 20.02 -21.70 -15.94
CA ILE A 6 20.02 -22.33 -14.61
C ILE A 6 21.29 -21.96 -13.84
N ALA A 7 22.47 -22.06 -14.46
CA ALA A 7 23.73 -21.71 -13.80
C ALA A 7 23.74 -20.22 -13.38
N ARG A 8 23.23 -19.31 -14.22
CA ARG A 8 23.08 -17.88 -13.87
C ARG A 8 22.16 -17.66 -12.69
N LEU A 9 21.04 -18.38 -12.63
CA LEU A 9 20.09 -18.24 -11.52
C LEU A 9 20.69 -18.76 -10.21
N VAL A 10 21.37 -19.91 -10.22
CA VAL A 10 22.07 -20.46 -9.05
C VAL A 10 23.17 -19.51 -8.58
N ASP A 11 23.98 -18.98 -9.51
CA ASP A 11 25.03 -18.02 -9.22
C ASP A 11 24.46 -16.70 -8.60
N TYR A 12 23.31 -16.24 -9.12
CA TYR A 12 22.57 -15.14 -8.50
C TYR A 12 22.20 -15.47 -7.04
N GLY A 13 21.62 -16.64 -6.78
CA GLY A 13 21.24 -17.08 -5.44
C GLY A 13 22.41 -17.09 -4.46
N ILE A 14 23.57 -17.58 -4.91
CA ILE A 14 24.79 -17.63 -4.09
C ILE A 14 25.31 -16.22 -3.80
N ARG A 15 25.41 -15.36 -4.83
CA ARG A 15 25.89 -13.97 -4.66
C ARG A 15 24.98 -13.14 -3.77
N ARG A 16 23.67 -13.39 -3.77
CA ARG A 16 22.71 -12.69 -2.91
C ARG A 16 22.56 -13.33 -1.53
N GLY A 17 23.27 -14.41 -1.26
CA GLY A 17 23.20 -15.12 0.03
C GLY A 17 21.86 -15.84 0.26
N LEU A 18 21.10 -16.11 -0.81
CA LEU A 18 19.87 -16.91 -0.74
C LEU A 18 20.19 -18.42 -0.64
N THR A 19 21.24 -18.82 -1.32
CA THR A 19 21.73 -20.21 -1.39
C THR A 19 23.18 -20.26 -0.91
N PRO A 20 23.53 -21.09 0.08
CA PRO A 20 24.93 -21.35 0.45
C PRO A 20 25.72 -21.92 -0.74
N ALA A 21 26.97 -21.52 -0.91
CA ALA A 21 27.80 -22.02 -2.01
C ALA A 21 27.95 -23.56 -2.03
N CYS A 22 27.93 -24.20 -0.84
CA CYS A 22 27.98 -25.65 -0.72
C CYS A 22 26.71 -26.37 -1.23
N GLU A 23 25.60 -25.66 -1.41
CA GLU A 23 24.32 -26.17 -1.93
C GLU A 23 24.15 -25.96 -3.44
N LYS A 24 25.20 -25.50 -4.16
CA LYS A 24 25.15 -25.24 -5.62
C LYS A 24 24.55 -26.41 -6.39
N ILE A 25 25.10 -27.64 -6.19
CA ILE A 25 24.65 -28.85 -6.90
C ILE A 25 23.21 -29.18 -6.56
N TYR A 26 22.84 -29.14 -5.28
CA TYR A 26 21.49 -29.40 -4.82
C TYR A 26 20.47 -28.45 -5.47
N THR A 27 20.75 -27.15 -5.46
CA THR A 27 19.88 -26.12 -6.05
C THR A 27 19.78 -26.29 -7.57
N THR A 28 20.89 -26.62 -8.25
CA THR A 28 20.87 -26.93 -9.70
C THR A 28 19.92 -28.10 -9.97
N ASN A 29 20.00 -29.19 -9.18
CA ASN A 29 19.15 -30.36 -9.36
C ASN A 29 17.65 -30.05 -9.13
N LEU A 30 17.31 -29.19 -8.16
CA LEU A 30 15.93 -28.74 -7.97
C LEU A 30 15.40 -27.97 -9.19
N LEU A 31 16.22 -27.12 -9.79
CA LEU A 31 15.83 -26.39 -11.01
C LEU A 31 15.67 -27.31 -12.21
N LEU A 32 16.53 -28.33 -12.36
CA LEU A 32 16.38 -29.37 -13.38
C LEU A 32 15.06 -30.12 -13.22
N GLU A 33 14.72 -30.52 -11.98
CA GLU A 33 13.43 -31.16 -11.67
C GLU A 33 12.23 -30.29 -12.09
N VAL A 34 12.27 -28.97 -11.83
CA VAL A 34 11.20 -28.03 -12.23
C VAL A 34 10.99 -28.00 -13.73
N PHE A 35 12.07 -28.19 -14.53
CA PHE A 35 12.00 -28.24 -16.00
C PHE A 35 11.74 -29.67 -16.54
N GLY A 36 11.79 -30.70 -15.70
CA GLY A 36 11.76 -32.09 -16.14
C GLY A 36 12.96 -32.44 -17.02
N GLU A 37 14.15 -31.90 -16.69
CA GLU A 37 15.38 -32.07 -17.45
C GLU A 37 16.33 -33.04 -16.75
N ASP A 38 16.83 -34.01 -17.47
CA ASP A 38 17.73 -35.06 -16.95
C ASP A 38 19.20 -34.75 -17.19
N ASP A 39 19.54 -33.78 -18.08
CA ASP A 39 20.91 -33.46 -18.48
C ASP A 39 21.28 -32.00 -18.14
N TYR A 40 22.53 -31.82 -17.72
CA TYR A 40 23.06 -30.49 -17.36
C TYR A 40 24.52 -30.38 -17.80
N GLN A 41 24.83 -29.28 -18.47
CA GLN A 41 26.19 -28.92 -18.85
C GLN A 41 26.64 -27.68 -18.07
N GLU A 42 27.59 -27.84 -17.17
CA GLU A 42 28.22 -26.73 -16.48
C GLU A 42 28.90 -25.81 -17.52
N PRO A 43 28.68 -24.49 -17.49
CA PRO A 43 29.37 -23.56 -18.37
C PRO A 43 30.88 -23.64 -18.22
N GLU A 44 31.61 -23.73 -19.33
CA GLU A 44 33.07 -23.83 -19.34
C GLU A 44 33.78 -22.54 -18.86
N THR A 45 33.09 -21.40 -18.97
CA THR A 45 33.63 -20.08 -18.61
C THR A 45 32.70 -19.38 -17.60
N PRO A 46 33.25 -18.54 -16.68
CA PRO A 46 32.45 -17.73 -15.81
C PRO A 46 31.44 -16.89 -16.59
N LEU A 47 30.17 -16.95 -16.17
CA LEU A 47 29.09 -16.21 -16.80
C LEU A 47 29.13 -14.74 -16.40
N SER A 48 28.90 -13.84 -17.37
CA SER A 48 28.69 -12.43 -17.06
C SER A 48 27.45 -12.22 -16.18
N GLU A 49 27.52 -11.29 -15.26
CA GLU A 49 26.38 -10.92 -14.45
C GLU A 49 25.24 -10.34 -15.30
N LYS A 50 24.01 -10.76 -15.01
CA LYS A 50 22.78 -10.23 -15.61
C LYS A 50 21.79 -9.82 -14.55
N PRO A 51 20.90 -8.85 -14.82
CA PRO A 51 19.75 -8.55 -14.00
C PRO A 51 18.86 -9.79 -13.79
N LEU A 52 18.23 -9.91 -12.61
CA LEU A 52 17.40 -11.07 -12.27
C LEU A 52 16.23 -11.26 -13.25
N ASP A 53 15.59 -10.18 -13.64
CA ASP A 53 14.47 -10.21 -14.59
C ASP A 53 14.90 -10.76 -15.98
N GLU A 54 16.11 -10.46 -16.46
CA GLU A 54 16.63 -11.05 -17.69
C GLU A 54 16.88 -12.55 -17.53
N ILE A 55 17.42 -12.97 -16.38
CA ILE A 55 17.67 -14.39 -16.08
C ILE A 55 16.34 -15.15 -16.03
N LEU A 56 15.36 -14.63 -15.28
CA LEU A 56 14.04 -15.24 -15.16
C LEU A 56 13.30 -15.26 -16.50
N ASN A 57 13.30 -14.16 -17.26
CA ASN A 57 12.66 -14.13 -18.58
C ASN A 57 13.26 -15.19 -19.52
N SER A 58 14.58 -15.39 -19.53
CA SER A 58 15.22 -16.44 -20.33
C SER A 58 14.72 -17.85 -19.94
N LEU A 59 14.52 -18.12 -18.67
CA LEU A 59 13.99 -19.40 -18.17
C LEU A 59 12.50 -19.56 -18.48
N LEU A 60 11.72 -18.48 -18.35
CA LEU A 60 10.29 -18.46 -18.67
C LEU A 60 10.04 -18.68 -20.17
N ASP A 61 10.84 -18.06 -21.05
CA ASP A 61 10.75 -18.25 -22.50
C ASP A 61 11.07 -19.70 -22.88
N GLU A 62 12.05 -20.31 -22.21
CA GLU A 62 12.35 -21.74 -22.41
C GLU A 62 11.23 -22.65 -21.91
N ALA A 63 10.57 -22.30 -20.78
CA ALA A 63 9.42 -23.04 -20.26
C ALA A 63 8.21 -22.96 -21.21
N VAL A 64 7.93 -21.78 -21.77
CA VAL A 64 6.89 -21.58 -22.80
C VAL A 64 7.21 -22.39 -24.07
N LYS A 65 8.45 -22.30 -24.57
CA LYS A 65 8.89 -23.02 -25.76
C LYS A 65 8.75 -24.54 -25.61
N ARG A 66 8.96 -25.07 -24.42
CA ARG A 66 8.81 -26.49 -24.09
C ARG A 66 7.36 -26.89 -23.79
N GLY A 67 6.43 -25.94 -23.74
CA GLY A 67 5.04 -26.20 -23.42
C GLY A 67 4.80 -26.55 -21.94
N ILE A 68 5.73 -26.20 -21.04
CA ILE A 68 5.61 -26.41 -19.59
C ILE A 68 4.58 -25.45 -19.01
N ILE A 69 4.55 -24.21 -19.52
CA ILE A 69 3.57 -23.17 -19.14
C ILE A 69 2.97 -22.52 -20.37
N GLU A 70 1.76 -21.95 -20.21
CA GLU A 70 1.16 -21.08 -21.22
C GLU A 70 1.83 -19.69 -21.18
N ASP A 71 1.92 -19.02 -22.36
CA ASP A 71 2.48 -17.68 -22.46
C ASP A 71 1.47 -16.62 -22.04
N SER A 72 1.35 -16.46 -20.73
CA SER A 72 0.59 -15.34 -20.13
C SER A 72 1.29 -14.88 -18.85
N ILE A 73 1.07 -13.63 -18.47
CA ILE A 73 1.68 -13.04 -17.28
C ILE A 73 1.37 -13.83 -16.00
N VAL A 74 0.18 -14.42 -15.90
CA VAL A 74 -0.24 -15.21 -14.73
C VAL A 74 0.57 -16.48 -14.62
N TYR A 75 0.70 -17.27 -15.72
CA TYR A 75 1.47 -18.52 -15.69
C TYR A 75 2.96 -18.27 -15.56
N ARG A 76 3.47 -17.18 -16.15
CA ARG A 76 4.87 -16.74 -15.97
C ARG A 76 5.11 -16.40 -14.48
N ASP A 77 4.20 -15.67 -13.81
CA ASP A 77 4.31 -15.32 -12.40
C ASP A 77 4.19 -16.52 -11.45
N LEU A 78 3.40 -17.54 -11.82
CA LEU A 78 3.35 -18.80 -11.08
C LEU A 78 4.66 -19.58 -11.21
N PHE A 79 5.28 -19.57 -12.37
CA PHE A 79 6.47 -20.35 -12.64
C PHE A 79 7.76 -19.70 -12.13
N ASP A 80 7.90 -18.37 -12.24
CA ASP A 80 9.08 -17.68 -11.74
C ASP A 80 9.19 -17.75 -10.20
N THR A 81 8.08 -17.67 -9.47
CA THR A 81 8.10 -17.88 -8.02
C THR A 81 8.52 -19.29 -7.64
N LYS A 82 8.13 -20.28 -8.44
CA LYS A 82 8.56 -21.67 -8.27
C LYS A 82 10.07 -21.82 -8.51
N LEU A 83 10.62 -21.18 -9.55
CA LEU A 83 12.07 -21.14 -9.80
C LEU A 83 12.82 -20.49 -8.62
N MET A 84 12.35 -19.34 -8.19
CA MET A 84 12.96 -18.63 -7.06
C MET A 84 12.93 -19.44 -5.78
N ASN A 85 11.85 -20.19 -5.52
CA ASN A 85 11.75 -21.04 -4.31
C ASN A 85 12.86 -22.10 -4.22
N CYS A 86 13.40 -22.54 -5.35
CA CYS A 86 14.55 -23.49 -5.37
C CYS A 86 15.82 -22.90 -4.72
N LEU A 87 15.94 -21.57 -4.69
CA LEU A 87 17.10 -20.86 -4.16
C LEU A 87 16.95 -20.47 -2.69
N LEU A 88 15.71 -20.46 -2.16
CA LEU A 88 15.43 -19.76 -0.91
C LEU A 88 15.63 -20.64 0.33
N PRO A 89 16.14 -20.03 1.41
CA PRO A 89 16.17 -20.69 2.72
C PRO A 89 14.74 -20.97 3.20
N ARG A 90 14.62 -22.02 4.01
CA ARG A 90 13.34 -22.37 4.67
C ARG A 90 12.89 -21.26 5.62
N PRO A 91 11.57 -21.11 5.89
CA PRO A 91 11.04 -20.10 6.79
C PRO A 91 11.79 -20.03 8.14
N ALA A 92 12.08 -21.17 8.76
CA ALA A 92 12.80 -21.22 10.03
C ALA A 92 14.20 -20.59 9.99
N GLN A 93 14.91 -20.72 8.87
CA GLN A 93 16.24 -20.11 8.69
C GLN A 93 16.14 -18.59 8.55
N VAL A 94 15.17 -18.10 7.77
CA VAL A 94 14.91 -16.66 7.62
C VAL A 94 14.52 -16.04 8.98
N GLN A 95 13.63 -16.70 9.71
CA GLN A 95 13.21 -16.26 11.05
C GLN A 95 14.37 -16.28 12.05
N GLN A 96 15.25 -17.27 11.97
CA GLN A 96 16.44 -17.33 12.82
C GLN A 96 17.39 -16.17 12.52
N THR A 97 17.72 -15.93 11.26
CA THR A 97 18.57 -14.80 10.85
C THR A 97 17.94 -13.46 11.26
N PHE A 98 16.62 -13.30 11.10
CA PHE A 98 15.91 -12.12 11.55
C PHE A 98 16.08 -11.88 13.05
N ARG A 99 15.92 -12.92 13.90
CA ARG A 99 16.13 -12.82 15.37
C ARG A 99 17.57 -12.46 15.73
N GLU A 100 18.55 -13.03 15.05
CA GLU A 100 19.96 -12.71 15.25
C GLU A 100 20.27 -11.26 14.91
N ARG A 101 19.70 -10.75 13.79
CA ARG A 101 19.81 -9.33 13.42
C ARG A 101 19.06 -8.42 14.38
N TYR A 102 17.89 -8.85 14.85
CA TYR A 102 17.11 -8.09 15.83
C TYR A 102 17.85 -7.93 17.18
N ALA A 103 18.63 -8.93 17.58
CA ALA A 103 19.48 -8.83 18.76
C ALA A 103 20.58 -7.76 18.63
N LEU A 104 20.95 -7.37 17.40
CA LEU A 104 21.84 -6.23 17.15
C LEU A 104 21.08 -4.90 17.18
N SER A 105 20.01 -4.81 16.41
CA SER A 105 19.05 -3.70 16.45
C SER A 105 17.78 -4.05 15.67
N PRO A 106 16.62 -3.43 15.98
CA PRO A 106 15.41 -3.56 15.17
C PRO A 106 15.64 -3.17 13.69
N THR A 107 16.42 -2.12 13.43
CA THR A 107 16.77 -1.65 12.08
C THR A 107 17.56 -2.70 11.30
N ALA A 108 18.57 -3.33 11.92
CA ALA A 108 19.35 -4.38 11.25
C ALA A 108 18.48 -5.61 10.86
N ALA A 109 17.44 -5.90 11.63
CA ALA A 109 16.50 -6.98 11.31
C ALA A 109 15.59 -6.62 10.13
N THR A 110 15.03 -5.41 10.14
CA THR A 110 14.14 -4.94 9.06
C THR A 110 14.89 -4.74 7.75
N GLU A 111 16.10 -4.19 7.77
CA GLU A 111 16.99 -4.07 6.61
C GLU A 111 17.30 -5.45 6.00
N TYR A 112 17.67 -6.43 6.82
CA TYR A 112 17.89 -7.81 6.35
C TYR A 112 16.65 -8.36 5.66
N PHE A 113 15.49 -8.26 6.31
CA PHE A 113 14.27 -8.88 5.80
C PHE A 113 13.72 -8.14 4.57
N TYR A 114 13.90 -6.82 4.48
CA TYR A 114 13.56 -6.04 3.30
C TYR A 114 14.45 -6.40 2.11
N GLN A 115 15.77 -6.49 2.32
CA GLN A 115 16.72 -6.90 1.30
C GLN A 115 16.42 -8.35 0.84
N PHE A 116 16.16 -9.27 1.77
CA PHE A 116 15.73 -10.64 1.45
C PHE A 116 14.47 -10.64 0.58
N SER A 117 13.46 -9.84 0.93
CA SER A 117 12.20 -9.76 0.18
C SER A 117 12.41 -9.22 -1.25
N GLN A 118 13.41 -8.37 -1.46
CA GLN A 118 13.82 -7.90 -2.78
C GLN A 118 14.61 -8.95 -3.56
N ASP A 119 15.59 -9.59 -2.93
CA ASP A 119 16.47 -10.55 -3.59
C ASP A 119 15.75 -11.88 -3.90
N SER A 120 14.72 -12.24 -3.12
CA SER A 120 13.84 -13.37 -3.41
C SER A 120 12.83 -13.14 -4.54
N ASP A 121 12.86 -11.96 -5.17
CA ASP A 121 11.86 -11.51 -6.17
C ASP A 121 10.39 -11.49 -5.67
N TYR A 122 10.21 -11.53 -4.35
CA TYR A 122 8.89 -11.28 -3.76
C TYR A 122 8.49 -9.80 -3.99
N ILE A 123 9.43 -8.89 -3.80
CA ILE A 123 9.35 -7.49 -4.23
C ILE A 123 10.01 -7.37 -5.61
N ARG A 124 9.21 -7.27 -6.65
CA ARG A 124 9.67 -7.22 -8.05
C ARG A 124 10.14 -5.82 -8.41
N ARG A 125 11.39 -5.51 -8.06
CA ARG A 125 12.00 -4.17 -8.25
C ARG A 125 11.85 -3.63 -9.67
N TYR A 126 12.04 -4.47 -10.69
CA TYR A 126 11.92 -4.10 -12.11
C TYR A 126 10.49 -3.70 -12.53
N ARG A 127 9.45 -4.21 -11.83
CA ARG A 127 8.06 -3.76 -12.04
C ARG A 127 7.81 -2.44 -11.34
N ILE A 128 8.26 -2.29 -10.08
CA ILE A 128 8.10 -1.09 -9.27
C ILE A 128 8.84 0.10 -9.90
N ALA A 129 9.98 -0.13 -10.56
CA ALA A 129 10.74 0.90 -11.28
C ALA A 129 9.97 1.51 -12.47
N ARG A 130 8.86 0.90 -12.91
CA ARG A 130 8.00 1.45 -13.97
C ARG A 130 6.96 2.45 -13.44
N ASP A 131 6.70 2.45 -12.13
CA ASP A 131 5.75 3.39 -11.52
C ASP A 131 6.19 4.83 -11.80
N VAL A 132 5.25 5.68 -12.15
CA VAL A 132 5.50 7.11 -12.31
C VAL A 132 5.26 7.79 -10.99
N ARG A 133 6.27 8.47 -10.45
CA ARG A 133 6.23 9.09 -9.12
C ARG A 133 6.68 10.54 -9.20
N TRP A 134 5.94 11.43 -8.56
CA TRP A 134 6.30 12.83 -8.39
C TRP A 134 5.69 13.40 -7.12
N LYS A 135 6.01 14.65 -6.81
CA LYS A 135 5.51 15.37 -5.66
C LYS A 135 4.88 16.66 -6.09
N VAL A 136 3.88 17.11 -5.35
CA VAL A 136 3.16 18.35 -5.60
C VAL A 136 3.03 19.16 -4.32
N ASP A 137 3.42 20.43 -4.36
CA ASP A 137 3.21 21.37 -3.26
C ASP A 137 1.74 21.73 -3.15
N SER A 138 1.23 21.75 -1.92
CA SER A 138 -0.14 22.16 -1.59
C SER A 138 -0.16 23.02 -0.32
N ASP A 139 -1.33 23.55 0.03
CA ASP A 139 -1.54 24.31 1.27
C ASP A 139 -1.35 23.45 2.54
N TYR A 140 -1.31 22.13 2.36
CA TYR A 140 -1.15 21.12 3.41
C TYR A 140 0.26 20.51 3.44
N GLY A 141 1.15 20.97 2.58
CA GLY A 141 2.52 20.46 2.40
C GLY A 141 2.70 19.69 1.10
N GLU A 142 3.85 19.07 0.95
CA GLU A 142 4.25 18.31 -0.23
C GLU A 142 3.59 16.94 -0.26
N ILE A 143 2.70 16.69 -1.23
CA ILE A 143 1.93 15.46 -1.41
C ILE A 143 2.64 14.54 -2.42
N ASP A 144 2.71 13.25 -2.09
CA ASP A 144 3.27 12.22 -2.95
C ASP A 144 2.21 11.70 -3.93
N ILE A 145 2.55 11.60 -5.22
CA ILE A 145 1.67 11.06 -6.25
C ILE A 145 2.36 9.88 -6.96
N THR A 146 1.64 8.79 -7.11
CA THR A 146 2.13 7.60 -7.82
C THR A 146 1.08 7.09 -8.80
N ILE A 147 1.42 6.96 -10.07
CA ILE A 147 0.68 6.11 -11.02
C ILE A 147 1.27 4.71 -10.89
N ASN A 148 0.47 3.78 -10.37
CA ASN A 148 0.93 2.44 -10.12
C ASN A 148 0.87 1.58 -11.38
N LEU A 149 2.04 1.15 -11.86
CA LEU A 149 2.22 0.27 -13.02
C LEU A 149 2.74 -1.11 -12.60
N SER A 150 3.10 -1.29 -11.34
CA SER A 150 3.66 -2.54 -10.82
C SER A 150 2.61 -3.62 -10.62
N LYS A 151 1.34 -3.24 -10.42
CA LYS A 151 0.22 -4.19 -10.34
C LYS A 151 -0.17 -4.61 -11.76
N PRO A 152 -0.01 -5.91 -12.13
CA PRO A 152 -0.34 -6.35 -13.47
C PRO A 152 -1.82 -6.09 -13.78
N GLU A 153 -2.09 -5.48 -14.93
CA GLU A 153 -3.44 -5.46 -15.48
C GLU A 153 -3.84 -6.89 -15.83
N LYS A 154 -5.05 -7.29 -15.44
CA LYS A 154 -5.53 -8.62 -15.76
C LYS A 154 -5.84 -8.70 -17.26
N ASP A 155 -5.07 -9.52 -17.98
CA ASP A 155 -5.36 -9.89 -19.35
C ASP A 155 -6.81 -10.46 -19.43
N PRO A 156 -7.62 -10.11 -20.46
CA PRO A 156 -8.94 -10.67 -20.68
C PRO A 156 -8.98 -12.21 -20.64
N LYS A 157 -7.96 -12.90 -21.15
CA LYS A 157 -7.82 -14.36 -21.07
C LYS A 157 -7.62 -14.83 -19.64
N ALA A 158 -6.81 -14.14 -18.85
CA ALA A 158 -6.60 -14.44 -17.42
C ALA A 158 -7.86 -14.18 -16.60
N ILE A 159 -8.67 -13.15 -16.93
CA ILE A 159 -9.97 -12.89 -16.31
C ILE A 159 -10.94 -14.03 -16.62
N ALA A 160 -11.02 -14.48 -17.87
CA ALA A 160 -11.89 -15.59 -18.28
C ALA A 160 -11.46 -16.90 -17.58
N ALA A 161 -10.18 -17.22 -17.57
CA ALA A 161 -9.63 -18.39 -16.89
C ALA A 161 -9.90 -18.34 -15.36
N ALA A 162 -9.74 -17.16 -14.73
CA ALA A 162 -10.03 -16.99 -13.32
C ALA A 162 -11.51 -17.18 -12.96
N ARG A 163 -12.43 -16.82 -13.86
CA ARG A 163 -13.87 -17.05 -13.68
C ARG A 163 -14.25 -18.54 -13.76
N LEU A 164 -13.53 -19.32 -14.56
CA LEU A 164 -13.73 -20.76 -14.73
C LEU A 164 -13.01 -21.57 -13.63
N ALA A 165 -12.02 -20.98 -12.97
CA ALA A 165 -11.27 -21.65 -11.92
C ALA A 165 -12.15 -21.90 -10.69
N LYS A 166 -12.09 -23.13 -10.15
CA LYS A 166 -12.76 -23.45 -8.88
C LYS A 166 -12.26 -22.50 -7.79
N SER A 167 -13.17 -21.86 -7.07
CA SER A 167 -12.83 -21.08 -5.88
C SER A 167 -12.38 -22.05 -4.78
N GLY A 168 -11.09 -22.07 -4.49
CA GLY A 168 -10.55 -22.78 -3.33
C GLY A 168 -10.72 -21.93 -2.06
N SER A 169 -10.91 -22.59 -0.93
CA SER A 169 -10.96 -21.94 0.40
C SER A 169 -9.60 -21.86 1.08
N TYR A 170 -8.52 -22.25 0.39
CA TYR A 170 -7.15 -22.26 0.91
C TYR A 170 -6.18 -21.62 -0.10
N PRO A 171 -5.42 -20.59 0.33
CA PRO A 171 -5.65 -19.73 1.51
C PRO A 171 -7.00 -19.01 1.44
N LYS A 172 -7.58 -18.63 2.58
CA LYS A 172 -8.87 -17.90 2.63
C LYS A 172 -8.77 -16.50 2.00
N CYS A 173 -7.66 -15.80 2.22
CA CYS A 173 -7.37 -14.51 1.59
C CYS A 173 -5.87 -14.32 1.38
N GLN A 174 -5.47 -13.20 0.76
CA GLN A 174 -4.07 -12.90 0.44
C GLN A 174 -3.19 -12.57 1.67
N LEU A 175 -3.79 -12.35 2.84
CA LEU A 175 -3.09 -12.03 4.08
C LEU A 175 -2.92 -13.23 5.03
N CYS A 176 -3.61 -14.37 4.75
CA CYS A 176 -3.50 -15.55 5.59
C CYS A 176 -2.07 -16.12 5.61
N ALA A 177 -1.64 -16.63 6.77
CA ALA A 177 -0.32 -17.23 6.94
C ALA A 177 -0.06 -18.40 5.97
N GLU A 178 -1.12 -19.08 5.53
CA GLU A 178 -1.10 -20.16 4.54
C GLU A 178 -0.58 -19.73 3.16
N ASN A 179 -0.40 -18.44 2.92
CA ASN A 179 0.26 -17.96 1.70
C ASN A 179 1.78 -18.24 1.71
N GLU A 180 2.43 -18.38 2.86
CA GLU A 180 3.86 -18.67 2.90
C GLU A 180 4.18 -20.00 2.20
N GLY A 181 4.94 -19.92 1.10
CA GLY A 181 5.28 -21.08 0.28
C GLY A 181 4.16 -21.61 -0.62
N TYR A 182 3.02 -20.89 -0.74
CA TYR A 182 1.90 -21.33 -1.57
C TYR A 182 2.18 -21.14 -3.06
N ALA A 183 2.00 -22.20 -3.85
CA ALA A 183 2.30 -22.20 -5.29
C ALA A 183 1.41 -21.22 -6.10
N GLY A 184 0.27 -20.84 -5.55
CA GLY A 184 -0.68 -20.00 -6.27
C GLY A 184 -1.56 -20.78 -7.24
N ARG A 185 -2.41 -20.05 -7.95
CA ARG A 185 -3.29 -20.51 -9.02
C ARG A 185 -3.77 -19.32 -9.84
N VAL A 186 -4.43 -19.55 -10.95
CA VAL A 186 -4.86 -18.49 -11.88
C VAL A 186 -5.63 -17.34 -11.22
N ASN A 187 -6.38 -17.61 -10.15
CA ASN A 187 -7.16 -16.62 -9.40
C ASN A 187 -6.59 -16.30 -8.00
N HIS A 188 -5.39 -16.78 -7.67
CA HIS A 188 -4.70 -16.46 -6.42
C HIS A 188 -3.19 -16.36 -6.67
N PRO A 189 -2.51 -15.29 -6.24
CA PRO A 189 -1.10 -15.08 -6.57
C PRO A 189 -0.19 -16.17 -5.98
N ALA A 190 0.89 -16.48 -6.70
CA ALA A 190 1.96 -17.32 -6.19
C ALA A 190 2.70 -16.64 -5.04
N ARG A 191 3.09 -17.42 -4.05
CA ARG A 191 3.78 -16.98 -2.83
C ARG A 191 4.90 -17.97 -2.39
N GLU A 192 5.42 -18.79 -3.31
CA GLU A 192 6.49 -19.75 -3.00
C GLU A 192 7.76 -19.03 -2.52
N ASN A 193 8.01 -17.81 -3.02
CA ASN A 193 9.12 -16.94 -2.63
C ASN A 193 8.80 -15.98 -1.47
N HIS A 194 7.63 -16.10 -0.86
CA HIS A 194 7.23 -15.29 0.28
C HIS A 194 7.64 -15.93 1.61
N ARG A 195 8.07 -15.08 2.58
CA ARG A 195 8.37 -15.47 3.95
C ARG A 195 7.70 -14.52 4.92
N ILE A 196 7.37 -15.03 6.10
CA ILE A 196 6.66 -14.32 7.16
C ILE A 196 7.50 -14.35 8.43
N ILE A 197 7.63 -13.21 9.10
CA ILE A 197 8.25 -13.12 10.41
C ILE A 197 7.15 -13.15 11.47
N PRO A 198 7.12 -14.17 12.35
CA PRO A 198 6.19 -14.18 13.47
C PRO A 198 6.59 -13.13 14.50
N ILE A 199 5.62 -12.32 14.92
CA ILE A 199 5.74 -11.33 15.99
C ILE A 199 4.59 -11.49 16.98
N THR A 200 4.73 -10.87 18.15
CA THR A 200 3.67 -10.83 19.17
C THR A 200 3.25 -9.40 19.39
N VAL A 201 1.97 -9.09 19.21
CA VAL A 201 1.37 -7.81 19.56
C VAL A 201 0.08 -8.06 20.36
N ASN A 202 -0.18 -7.25 21.36
CA ASN A 202 -1.29 -7.42 22.29
C ASN A 202 -1.41 -8.88 22.82
N ASN A 203 -0.27 -9.49 23.21
CA ASN A 203 -0.17 -10.87 23.70
C ASN A 203 -0.77 -11.94 22.76
N SER A 204 -0.87 -11.68 21.47
CA SER A 204 -1.39 -12.60 20.46
C SER A 204 -0.40 -12.77 19.29
N PRO A 205 -0.47 -13.91 18.57
CA PRO A 205 0.43 -14.18 17.44
C PRO A 205 0.01 -13.40 16.19
N TRP A 206 0.98 -12.70 15.59
CA TRP A 206 0.83 -11.92 14.36
C TRP A 206 1.93 -12.27 13.36
N GLY A 207 1.70 -11.96 12.09
CA GLY A 207 2.69 -12.04 11.03
C GLY A 207 3.15 -10.65 10.60
N PHE A 208 4.44 -10.52 10.35
CA PHE A 208 5.06 -9.34 9.74
C PHE A 208 5.62 -9.72 8.38
N GLN A 209 5.25 -8.98 7.34
CA GLN A 209 5.68 -9.16 5.96
C GLN A 209 5.77 -7.81 5.24
N TYR A 210 6.55 -7.73 4.15
CA TYR A 210 6.50 -6.57 3.27
C TYR A 210 5.38 -6.70 2.24
N SER A 211 4.91 -5.56 1.74
CA SER A 211 4.01 -5.51 0.60
C SER A 211 4.81 -5.71 -0.70
N PRO A 212 4.38 -6.58 -1.61
CA PRO A 212 5.06 -6.75 -2.88
C PRO A 212 4.93 -5.53 -3.81
N TYR A 213 4.03 -4.61 -3.52
CA TYR A 213 3.78 -3.42 -4.35
C TYR A 213 4.63 -2.20 -3.96
N VAL A 214 5.16 -2.14 -2.74
CA VAL A 214 6.06 -1.10 -2.22
C VAL A 214 5.64 0.31 -2.65
N TYR A 215 4.47 0.76 -2.18
CA TYR A 215 4.01 2.12 -2.48
C TYR A 215 4.93 3.20 -1.89
N TYR A 216 5.61 2.90 -0.79
CA TYR A 216 6.62 3.72 -0.12
C TYR A 216 7.71 2.83 0.49
N ASN A 217 8.80 3.43 0.98
CA ASN A 217 9.94 2.67 1.49
C ASN A 217 9.56 1.73 2.63
N GLU A 218 9.99 0.48 2.51
CA GLU A 218 9.74 -0.59 3.49
C GLU A 218 8.26 -0.78 3.85
N HIS A 219 7.36 -0.58 2.86
CA HIS A 219 5.93 -0.79 3.04
C HIS A 219 5.66 -2.21 3.54
N CYS A 220 5.18 -2.32 4.77
CA CYS A 220 4.91 -3.60 5.42
C CYS A 220 3.43 -3.80 5.75
N ILE A 221 3.07 -5.04 5.97
CA ILE A 221 1.76 -5.48 6.43
C ILE A 221 1.96 -6.32 7.69
N VAL A 222 1.22 -5.98 8.74
CA VAL A 222 1.17 -6.71 10.00
C VAL A 222 -0.25 -7.29 10.11
N PHE A 223 -0.37 -8.60 10.15
CA PHE A 223 -1.66 -9.27 10.06
C PHE A 223 -1.85 -10.29 11.19
N ASN A 224 -3.10 -10.43 11.64
CA ASN A 224 -3.47 -11.43 12.62
C ASN A 224 -3.27 -12.84 12.02
N GLN A 225 -2.68 -13.76 12.76
CA GLN A 225 -2.55 -15.14 12.29
C GLN A 225 -3.91 -15.84 12.17
N GLU A 226 -4.91 -15.39 12.92
CA GLU A 226 -6.28 -15.84 12.77
C GLU A 226 -7.03 -14.98 11.74
N HIS A 227 -7.77 -15.63 10.83
CA HIS A 227 -8.60 -14.94 9.86
C HIS A 227 -9.90 -14.44 10.51
N VAL A 228 -9.81 -13.29 11.15
CA VAL A 228 -10.92 -12.61 11.83
C VAL A 228 -11.14 -11.22 11.23
N PRO A 229 -12.39 -10.69 11.21
CA PRO A 229 -12.66 -9.37 10.67
C PRO A 229 -11.92 -8.26 11.41
N MET A 230 -11.60 -7.19 10.68
CA MET A 230 -11.08 -5.96 11.26
C MET A 230 -12.10 -5.32 12.20
N LYS A 231 -11.58 -4.73 13.27
CA LYS A 231 -12.37 -3.92 14.21
C LYS A 231 -11.50 -2.83 14.81
N ILE A 232 -11.96 -1.60 14.76
CA ILE A 232 -11.30 -0.49 15.44
C ILE A 232 -11.87 -0.41 16.87
N GLU A 233 -11.01 -0.66 17.84
CA GLU A 233 -11.33 -0.65 19.26
C GLU A 233 -10.08 -0.37 20.08
N ARG A 234 -10.21 -0.26 21.40
CA ARG A 234 -9.07 -0.01 22.30
C ARG A 234 -7.88 -0.96 22.06
N ALA A 235 -8.18 -2.24 21.79
CA ALA A 235 -7.14 -3.24 21.47
C ALA A 235 -6.36 -2.90 20.19
N THR A 236 -6.96 -2.19 19.23
CA THR A 236 -6.27 -1.71 18.02
C THR A 236 -5.13 -0.77 18.39
N PHE A 237 -5.39 0.21 19.28
CA PHE A 237 -4.36 1.16 19.71
C PHE A 237 -3.23 0.46 20.48
N VAL A 238 -3.54 -0.55 21.30
CA VAL A 238 -2.53 -1.40 21.96
C VAL A 238 -1.65 -2.09 20.91
N LYS A 239 -2.26 -2.73 19.91
CA LYS A 239 -1.55 -3.43 18.83
C LYS A 239 -0.61 -2.50 18.05
N LEU A 240 -1.08 -1.30 17.70
CA LEU A 240 -0.29 -0.30 16.98
C LEU A 240 0.96 0.10 17.78
N PHE A 241 0.79 0.43 19.08
CA PHE A 241 1.92 0.84 19.91
C PHE A 241 2.85 -0.32 20.26
N ASP A 242 2.35 -1.54 20.43
CA ASP A 242 3.23 -2.71 20.62
C ASP A 242 4.16 -2.92 19.43
N PHE A 243 3.64 -2.78 18.21
CA PHE A 243 4.48 -2.84 17.02
C PHE A 243 5.49 -1.69 16.95
N VAL A 244 5.08 -0.45 17.24
CA VAL A 244 5.98 0.71 17.25
C VAL A 244 7.07 0.58 18.33
N LYS A 245 6.81 -0.12 19.43
CA LYS A 245 7.85 -0.45 20.43
C LYS A 245 8.84 -1.50 19.90
N LEU A 246 8.35 -2.49 19.13
CA LEU A 246 9.22 -3.48 18.48
C LEU A 246 10.10 -2.85 17.40
N PHE A 247 9.53 -1.92 16.61
CA PHE A 247 10.19 -1.26 15.48
C PHE A 247 10.03 0.26 15.55
N PRO A 248 10.81 0.95 16.43
CA PRO A 248 10.61 2.38 16.71
C PRO A 248 10.87 3.32 15.52
N HIS A 249 11.52 2.84 14.47
CA HIS A 249 11.78 3.57 13.23
C HIS A 249 10.64 3.42 12.20
N TYR A 250 9.60 2.62 12.50
CA TYR A 250 8.42 2.45 11.67
C TYR A 250 7.22 3.21 12.25
N PHE A 251 6.31 3.60 11.36
CA PHE A 251 4.92 3.85 11.72
C PHE A 251 4.08 2.60 11.52
N LEU A 252 2.92 2.53 12.15
CA LEU A 252 1.88 1.53 11.87
C LEU A 252 0.51 2.19 11.95
N GLY A 253 -0.35 1.91 10.96
CA GLY A 253 -1.71 2.42 10.92
C GLY A 253 -2.72 1.36 10.50
N SER A 254 -3.98 1.60 10.81
CA SER A 254 -5.11 0.76 10.40
C SER A 254 -5.98 1.47 9.38
N ASN A 255 -6.47 0.74 8.38
CA ASN A 255 -7.65 1.20 7.67
C ASN A 255 -8.85 1.28 8.64
N ALA A 256 -9.85 2.07 8.28
CA ALA A 256 -11.12 2.06 8.97
C ALA A 256 -11.84 0.70 8.80
N ASP A 257 -12.68 0.32 9.75
CA ASP A 257 -13.38 -0.96 9.81
C ASP A 257 -14.79 -0.96 9.16
N LEU A 258 -15.20 0.18 8.59
CA LEU A 258 -16.46 0.31 7.87
C LEU A 258 -16.27 0.31 6.34
N PRO A 259 -17.24 -0.18 5.56
CA PRO A 259 -17.24 -0.06 4.11
C PRO A 259 -17.09 1.40 3.65
N ILE A 260 -16.71 1.63 2.38
CA ILE A 260 -16.52 2.94 1.74
C ILE A 260 -15.26 3.66 2.25
N VAL A 261 -15.07 3.77 3.55
CA VAL A 261 -13.94 4.47 4.19
C VAL A 261 -12.84 3.50 4.67
N GLY A 262 -13.06 2.19 4.55
CA GLY A 262 -12.11 1.13 4.89
C GLY A 262 -11.25 0.69 3.70
N GLY A 263 -10.32 -0.22 4.00
CA GLY A 263 -9.50 -0.90 3.00
C GLY A 263 -10.24 -2.01 2.25
N SER A 264 -9.54 -2.64 1.30
CA SER A 264 -10.11 -3.68 0.44
C SER A 264 -10.31 -5.05 1.13
N ILE A 265 -9.68 -5.29 2.29
CA ILE A 265 -9.73 -6.55 3.02
C ILE A 265 -10.20 -6.28 4.46
N LEU A 266 -11.51 -6.14 4.64
CA LEU A 266 -12.12 -5.94 5.97
C LEU A 266 -12.31 -7.25 6.74
N SER A 267 -12.26 -8.39 6.03
CA SER A 267 -12.50 -9.73 6.60
C SER A 267 -11.30 -10.31 7.34
N HIS A 268 -10.13 -9.66 7.29
CA HIS A 268 -8.92 -10.12 7.95
C HIS A 268 -8.22 -8.96 8.68
N ASP A 269 -8.11 -9.04 10.00
CA ASP A 269 -7.51 -8.00 10.84
C ASP A 269 -6.04 -7.80 10.49
N HIS A 270 -5.69 -6.60 10.04
CA HIS A 270 -4.35 -6.25 9.59
C HIS A 270 -4.08 -4.76 9.66
N PHE A 271 -2.80 -4.41 9.69
CA PHE A 271 -2.27 -3.05 9.70
C PHE A 271 -1.27 -2.87 8.56
N GLN A 272 -1.04 -1.62 8.18
CA GLN A 272 0.00 -1.25 7.24
C GLN A 272 0.98 -0.28 7.91
N GLY A 273 2.25 -0.47 7.65
CA GLY A 273 3.32 0.33 8.21
C GLY A 273 4.54 0.41 7.32
N GLY A 274 5.62 0.93 7.85
CA GLY A 274 6.89 1.03 7.12
C GLY A 274 7.78 2.15 7.61
N HIS A 275 8.92 2.31 6.95
CA HIS A 275 9.91 3.33 7.21
C HIS A 275 9.75 4.48 6.20
N TYR A 276 8.76 5.33 6.42
CA TYR A 276 8.46 6.47 5.55
C TYR A 276 7.80 7.59 6.33
N THR A 277 8.10 8.84 5.95
CA THR A 277 7.53 10.06 6.55
C THR A 277 6.59 10.74 5.56
N PHE A 278 5.31 10.61 5.81
CA PHE A 278 4.25 11.18 4.96
C PHE A 278 4.04 12.68 5.19
N ALA A 279 3.34 13.33 4.25
CA ALA A 279 2.97 14.73 4.36
C ALA A 279 2.14 15.02 5.61
N MET A 280 1.16 14.17 5.95
CA MET A 280 0.34 14.32 7.15
C MET A 280 1.18 14.31 8.44
N GLU A 281 2.23 13.49 8.53
CA GLU A 281 3.11 13.47 9.69
C GLU A 281 3.84 14.82 9.89
N LYS A 282 4.25 15.45 8.78
CA LYS A 282 4.94 16.75 8.77
C LYS A 282 3.99 17.91 9.03
N ALA A 283 2.70 17.73 8.78
CA ALA A 283 1.70 18.77 8.94
C ALA A 283 1.63 19.26 10.41
N PRO A 284 1.58 20.59 10.63
CA PRO A 284 1.55 21.15 11.98
C PRO A 284 0.18 20.97 12.63
N ILE A 285 0.15 21.02 13.97
CA ILE A 285 -1.09 21.23 14.71
C ILE A 285 -1.55 22.68 14.47
N GLU A 286 -2.74 22.85 13.90
CA GLU A 286 -3.36 24.14 13.59
C GLU A 286 -4.08 24.70 14.82
N ILE A 287 -4.86 23.89 15.49
CA ILE A 287 -5.64 24.28 16.68
C ILE A 287 -5.27 23.35 17.83
N ARG A 288 -4.78 23.91 18.93
CA ARG A 288 -4.51 23.16 20.17
C ARG A 288 -5.72 23.25 21.10
N PHE A 289 -6.01 22.15 21.78
CA PHE A 289 -7.06 22.08 22.78
C PHE A 289 -6.64 21.15 23.93
N THR A 290 -7.36 21.18 25.02
CA THR A 290 -7.10 20.32 26.18
C THR A 290 -8.37 19.52 26.50
N ILE A 291 -8.21 18.24 26.78
CA ILE A 291 -9.29 17.33 27.12
C ILE A 291 -9.27 17.13 28.64
N PRO A 292 -10.41 17.31 29.38
CA PRO A 292 -10.47 17.09 30.82
C PRO A 292 -10.00 15.68 31.21
N GLY A 293 -9.09 15.62 32.20
CA GLY A 293 -8.46 14.36 32.64
C GLY A 293 -7.26 13.90 31.81
N TYR A 294 -6.92 14.66 30.75
CA TYR A 294 -5.77 14.40 29.86
C TYR A 294 -4.94 15.66 29.61
N GLU A 295 -4.86 16.56 30.58
CA GLU A 295 -4.16 17.84 30.50
C GLU A 295 -2.65 17.68 30.27
N ASP A 296 -2.11 16.51 30.57
CA ASP A 296 -0.72 16.11 30.36
C ASP A 296 -0.43 15.64 28.91
N VAL A 297 -1.46 15.40 28.09
CA VAL A 297 -1.32 14.96 26.69
C VAL A 297 -1.39 16.17 25.77
N GLU A 298 -0.42 16.31 24.87
CA GLU A 298 -0.49 17.29 23.78
C GLU A 298 -1.55 16.84 22.78
N THR A 299 -2.59 17.67 22.58
CA THR A 299 -3.72 17.40 21.70
C THR A 299 -3.97 18.56 20.75
N GLY A 300 -4.39 18.25 19.52
CA GLY A 300 -4.76 19.29 18.56
C GLY A 300 -5.28 18.77 17.25
N ILE A 301 -5.93 19.67 16.51
CA ILE A 301 -6.37 19.46 15.12
C ILE A 301 -5.18 19.71 14.21
N VAL A 302 -4.89 18.77 13.33
CA VAL A 302 -3.81 18.87 12.34
C VAL A 302 -4.27 19.73 11.16
N LYS A 303 -3.39 20.59 10.63
CA LYS A 303 -3.62 21.30 9.36
C LYS A 303 -3.54 20.30 8.21
N TRP A 304 -4.63 19.62 7.95
CA TRP A 304 -4.73 18.55 6.96
C TRP A 304 -6.10 18.57 6.28
N PRO A 305 -6.24 18.11 5.01
CA PRO A 305 -7.54 18.13 4.32
C PRO A 305 -8.57 17.20 4.97
N LEU A 306 -8.13 16.09 5.58
CA LEU A 306 -9.02 15.26 6.40
C LEU A 306 -9.08 15.77 7.84
N SER A 307 -10.13 15.37 8.57
CA SER A 307 -10.37 15.76 9.97
C SER A 307 -9.52 14.89 10.91
N VAL A 308 -8.34 15.37 11.30
CA VAL A 308 -7.35 14.62 12.08
C VAL A 308 -7.12 15.26 13.44
N ILE A 309 -7.28 14.47 14.50
CA ILE A 309 -6.81 14.77 15.85
C ILE A 309 -5.48 14.11 16.07
N ARG A 310 -4.45 14.89 16.42
CA ARG A 310 -3.13 14.40 16.84
C ARG A 310 -3.00 14.45 18.33
N ILE A 311 -2.58 13.32 18.93
CA ILE A 311 -2.28 13.22 20.36
C ILE A 311 -0.84 12.72 20.55
N ARG A 312 -0.12 13.30 21.54
CA ARG A 312 1.29 13.03 21.78
C ARG A 312 1.58 12.92 23.27
N HIS A 313 2.29 11.88 23.67
CA HIS A 313 2.75 11.70 25.06
C HIS A 313 3.94 10.73 25.12
N ARG A 314 4.69 10.73 26.22
CA ARG A 314 5.81 9.81 26.46
C ARG A 314 5.34 8.41 26.86
N ASP A 315 4.19 8.32 27.51
CA ASP A 315 3.55 7.06 27.94
C ASP A 315 2.43 6.71 26.95
N GLU A 316 2.61 5.60 26.22
CA GLU A 316 1.63 5.11 25.24
C GLU A 316 0.30 4.72 25.87
N LYS A 317 0.28 4.36 27.16
CA LYS A 317 -0.96 4.00 27.85
C LYS A 317 -1.91 5.18 27.95
N ARG A 318 -1.36 6.37 28.23
CA ARG A 318 -2.15 7.62 28.23
C ARG A 318 -2.78 7.88 26.86
N LEU A 319 -2.03 7.60 25.76
CA LEU A 319 -2.54 7.75 24.40
C LEU A 319 -3.61 6.70 24.06
N ILE A 320 -3.43 5.45 24.52
CA ILE A 320 -4.42 4.38 24.31
C ILE A 320 -5.73 4.72 25.01
N ASP A 321 -5.68 5.18 26.26
CA ASP A 321 -6.87 5.53 27.03
C ASP A 321 -7.60 6.74 26.41
N LEU A 322 -6.85 7.77 25.98
CA LEU A 322 -7.43 8.94 25.32
C LEU A 322 -7.98 8.60 23.94
N ALA A 323 -7.28 7.77 23.15
CA ALA A 323 -7.76 7.35 21.83
C ALA A 323 -9.07 6.55 21.92
N ASP A 324 -9.21 5.70 22.94
CA ASP A 324 -10.44 4.95 23.20
C ASP A 324 -11.59 5.88 23.62
N HIS A 325 -11.28 6.89 24.43
CA HIS A 325 -12.24 7.94 24.78
C HIS A 325 -12.73 8.71 23.55
N ILE A 326 -11.80 9.19 22.70
CA ILE A 326 -12.13 9.89 21.46
C ILE A 326 -12.94 9.00 20.51
N LEU A 327 -12.54 7.72 20.34
CA LEU A 327 -13.26 6.77 19.50
C LEU A 327 -14.69 6.54 19.98
N THR A 328 -14.87 6.39 21.29
CA THR A 328 -16.19 6.18 21.92
C THR A 328 -17.09 7.41 21.72
N ALA A 329 -16.57 8.61 21.96
CA ALA A 329 -17.29 9.84 21.72
C ALA A 329 -17.65 10.00 20.23
N TRP A 330 -16.69 9.75 19.32
CA TRP A 330 -16.91 9.87 17.89
C TRP A 330 -17.98 8.90 17.37
N ARG A 331 -17.98 7.66 17.83
CA ARG A 331 -18.97 6.67 17.40
C ARG A 331 -20.41 7.05 17.74
N GLY A 332 -20.60 7.80 18.82
CA GLY A 332 -21.92 8.30 19.23
C GLY A 332 -22.25 9.72 18.75
N TYR A 333 -21.33 10.39 18.05
CA TYR A 333 -21.48 11.79 17.71
C TYR A 333 -22.39 12.03 16.50
N THR A 334 -23.41 12.88 16.70
CA THR A 334 -24.28 13.39 15.63
C THR A 334 -24.28 14.91 15.68
N ASP A 335 -24.07 15.56 14.53
CA ASP A 335 -24.16 16.99 14.32
C ASP A 335 -24.88 17.22 12.98
N GLU A 336 -26.19 17.49 13.06
CA GLU A 336 -27.05 17.66 11.88
C GLU A 336 -26.63 18.87 11.03
N GLU A 337 -26.11 19.94 11.67
CA GLU A 337 -25.64 21.14 11.00
C GLU A 337 -24.41 20.85 10.13
N ALA A 338 -23.56 19.92 10.55
CA ALA A 338 -22.38 19.48 9.81
C ALA A 338 -22.64 18.22 8.97
N PHE A 339 -23.88 17.76 8.87
CA PHE A 339 -24.30 16.53 8.20
C PHE A 339 -23.61 15.27 8.74
N VAL A 340 -23.18 15.26 9.99
CA VAL A 340 -22.57 14.10 10.65
C VAL A 340 -23.63 13.33 11.40
N PHE A 341 -23.82 12.06 11.06
CA PHE A 341 -24.75 11.15 11.73
C PHE A 341 -23.99 9.94 12.24
N ALA A 342 -24.15 9.63 13.53
CA ALA A 342 -23.53 8.44 14.13
C ALA A 342 -24.06 7.16 13.53
N GLU A 343 -25.37 7.13 13.23
CA GLU A 343 -26.07 6.00 12.61
C GLU A 343 -27.30 6.44 11.81
N THR A 344 -27.73 5.61 10.89
CA THR A 344 -29.01 5.74 10.17
C THR A 344 -29.69 4.37 10.16
N ASP A 345 -30.92 4.29 10.68
CA ASP A 345 -31.68 3.03 10.77
C ASP A 345 -30.90 1.88 11.43
N GLY A 346 -30.11 2.20 12.47
CA GLY A 346 -29.27 1.25 13.19
C GLY A 346 -27.97 0.85 12.49
N THR A 347 -27.65 1.46 11.33
CA THR A 347 -26.38 1.25 10.62
C THR A 347 -25.36 2.30 11.06
N PRO A 348 -24.22 1.93 11.69
CA PRO A 348 -23.22 2.87 12.15
C PRO A 348 -22.43 3.49 10.99
N HIS A 349 -22.06 4.77 11.13
CA HIS A 349 -21.32 5.52 10.12
C HIS A 349 -19.95 6.00 10.60
N ASN A 350 -19.79 6.28 11.90
CA ASN A 350 -18.57 6.87 12.46
C ASN A 350 -17.51 5.79 12.78
N THR A 351 -16.30 6.02 12.33
CA THR A 351 -15.13 5.22 12.66
C THR A 351 -13.86 6.08 12.58
N ILE A 352 -12.68 5.50 12.82
CA ILE A 352 -11.39 6.19 12.81
C ILE A 352 -10.39 5.40 11.99
N THR A 353 -9.51 6.10 11.27
CA THR A 353 -8.26 5.59 10.69
C THR A 353 -7.11 6.03 11.61
N PRO A 354 -6.58 5.16 12.50
CA PRO A 354 -5.52 5.50 13.44
C PRO A 354 -4.14 5.23 12.87
N ILE A 355 -3.17 6.12 13.12
CA ILE A 355 -1.77 5.99 12.70
C ILE A 355 -0.85 6.30 13.89
N ALA A 356 -0.09 5.29 14.33
CA ALA A 356 0.86 5.40 15.45
C ALA A 356 2.31 5.45 14.96
N ARG A 357 3.14 6.23 15.66
CA ARG A 357 4.57 6.31 15.45
C ARG A 357 5.29 6.80 16.69
N LYS A 358 6.63 6.74 16.67
CA LYS A 358 7.48 7.33 17.68
C LYS A 358 8.44 8.31 17.04
N ARG A 359 8.42 9.57 17.52
CA ARG A 359 9.28 10.62 17.03
C ARG A 359 9.94 11.34 18.20
N ASP A 360 11.28 11.46 18.16
CA ASP A 360 12.08 12.12 19.22
C ASP A 360 11.80 11.55 20.63
N GLY A 361 11.59 10.25 20.72
CA GLY A 361 11.31 9.57 21.99
C GLY A 361 9.87 9.71 22.49
N ILE A 362 9.00 10.43 21.77
CA ILE A 362 7.58 10.67 22.11
C ILE A 362 6.72 9.79 21.20
N PHE A 363 5.73 9.12 21.79
CA PHE A 363 4.69 8.45 21.03
C PHE A 363 3.69 9.46 20.48
N GLU A 364 3.27 9.24 19.25
CA GLU A 364 2.32 10.07 18.52
C GLU A 364 1.26 9.18 17.89
N LEU A 365 0.01 9.59 18.00
CA LEU A 365 -1.12 8.92 17.35
C LEU A 365 -1.97 9.96 16.64
N ASP A 366 -2.13 9.78 15.33
CA ASP A 366 -3.09 10.52 14.53
C ASP A 366 -4.38 9.72 14.42
N LEU A 367 -5.50 10.36 14.70
CA LEU A 367 -6.85 9.82 14.65
C LEU A 367 -7.61 10.56 13.53
N ALA A 368 -7.61 10.00 12.32
CA ALA A 368 -8.40 10.56 11.23
C ALA A 368 -9.87 10.11 11.38
N LEU A 369 -10.76 11.06 11.62
CA LEU A 369 -12.19 10.82 11.78
C LEU A 369 -12.79 10.46 10.42
N ARG A 370 -13.59 9.39 10.36
CA ARG A 370 -14.22 8.90 9.13
C ARG A 370 -15.72 8.70 9.35
N ASN A 371 -16.47 8.89 8.29
CA ASN A 371 -17.91 8.62 8.24
C ASN A 371 -18.29 8.07 6.88
N ASN A 372 -19.10 7.01 6.80
CA ASN A 372 -19.43 6.31 5.56
C ASN A 372 -20.88 6.52 5.10
N ILE A 373 -21.54 7.57 5.58
CA ILE A 373 -22.92 7.86 5.18
C ILE A 373 -23.03 8.10 3.67
N THR A 374 -24.11 7.60 3.08
CA THR A 374 -24.44 7.80 1.67
C THR A 374 -25.74 8.56 1.51
N THR A 375 -25.92 9.23 0.38
CA THR A 375 -27.16 9.87 -0.04
C THR A 375 -27.47 9.51 -1.49
N GLU A 376 -28.65 9.88 -1.99
CA GLU A 376 -28.97 9.72 -3.43
C GLU A 376 -28.01 10.50 -4.33
N GLU A 377 -27.54 11.67 -3.88
CA GLU A 377 -26.57 12.50 -4.58
C GLU A 377 -25.15 11.91 -4.50
N HIS A 378 -24.80 11.32 -3.35
CA HIS A 378 -23.48 10.72 -3.09
C HIS A 378 -23.59 9.22 -2.77
N PRO A 379 -23.92 8.37 -3.76
CA PRO A 379 -24.15 6.93 -3.54
C PRO A 379 -22.87 6.14 -3.20
N LEU A 380 -21.69 6.71 -3.44
CA LEU A 380 -20.39 6.14 -3.07
C LEU A 380 -19.88 6.65 -1.71
N GLY A 381 -20.61 7.57 -1.07
CA GLY A 381 -20.27 8.22 0.20
C GLY A 381 -20.27 9.74 0.10
N VAL A 382 -20.79 10.40 1.14
CA VAL A 382 -20.74 11.87 1.24
C VAL A 382 -19.28 12.30 1.47
N TYR A 383 -18.56 11.57 2.34
CA TYR A 383 -17.14 11.81 2.65
C TYR A 383 -16.24 10.88 1.85
N HIS A 384 -16.34 11.01 0.52
CA HIS A 384 -15.69 10.19 -0.50
C HIS A 384 -15.41 11.07 -1.73
N PRO A 385 -14.41 10.77 -2.57
CA PRO A 385 -14.18 11.53 -3.80
C PRO A 385 -15.45 11.75 -4.60
N HIS A 386 -15.83 13.01 -4.85
CA HIS A 386 -17.02 13.35 -5.59
C HIS A 386 -16.87 13.09 -7.09
N ALA A 387 -18.00 12.97 -7.79
CA ALA A 387 -18.06 12.51 -9.19
C ALA A 387 -17.16 13.33 -10.15
N GLN A 388 -16.97 14.62 -9.91
CA GLN A 388 -16.13 15.51 -10.72
C GLN A 388 -14.65 15.09 -10.73
N TRP A 389 -14.16 14.42 -9.68
CA TRP A 389 -12.78 13.97 -9.54
C TRP A 389 -12.55 12.52 -9.99
N HIS A 390 -13.61 11.79 -10.35
CA HIS A 390 -13.52 10.36 -10.69
C HIS A 390 -12.69 10.09 -11.95
N HIS A 391 -12.45 11.09 -12.77
CA HIS A 391 -11.55 10.98 -13.92
C HIS A 391 -10.08 10.73 -13.48
N ILE A 392 -9.68 11.17 -12.29
CA ILE A 392 -8.36 10.94 -11.68
C ILE A 392 -8.44 9.85 -10.59
N LYS A 393 -9.33 10.01 -9.59
CA LYS A 393 -9.45 9.09 -8.45
C LYS A 393 -10.90 8.85 -8.11
N LYS A 394 -11.35 7.59 -8.24
CA LYS A 394 -12.71 7.16 -7.92
C LYS A 394 -12.76 6.21 -6.72
N GLU A 395 -11.65 5.52 -6.45
CA GLU A 395 -11.57 4.49 -5.43
C GLU A 395 -11.62 5.09 -4.03
N ASN A 396 -11.99 4.27 -3.06
CA ASN A 396 -12.02 4.64 -1.63
C ASN A 396 -10.67 5.21 -1.18
N ILE A 397 -10.73 6.18 -0.26
CA ILE A 397 -9.56 6.77 0.38
C ILE A 397 -9.18 5.91 1.60
N GLY A 398 -8.17 5.07 1.42
CA GLY A 398 -7.61 4.21 2.47
C GLY A 398 -6.48 4.88 3.24
N LEU A 399 -5.84 4.11 4.14
CA LEU A 399 -4.79 4.58 5.04
C LEU A 399 -3.67 5.36 4.32
N ILE A 400 -3.20 4.86 3.18
CA ILE A 400 -2.07 5.45 2.44
C ILE A 400 -2.44 6.81 1.88
N GLU A 401 -3.63 6.92 1.28
CA GLU A 401 -4.13 8.20 0.76
C GLU A 401 -4.42 9.18 1.89
N VAL A 402 -4.99 8.73 3.02
CA VAL A 402 -5.20 9.55 4.22
C VAL A 402 -3.92 10.25 4.67
N MET A 403 -2.78 9.56 4.57
CA MET A 403 -1.47 10.10 4.96
C MET A 403 -0.84 11.01 3.90
N GLY A 404 -1.41 11.14 2.69
CA GLY A 404 -0.97 12.05 1.65
C GLY A 404 -0.14 11.42 0.53
N LEU A 405 -0.35 10.13 0.23
CA LEU A 405 0.22 9.49 -0.95
C LEU A 405 -0.91 8.98 -1.86
N ALA A 406 -1.07 9.61 -3.02
CA ALA A 406 -2.00 9.17 -4.04
C ALA A 406 -1.51 7.89 -4.74
N VAL A 407 -2.33 6.84 -4.71
CA VAL A 407 -2.13 5.66 -5.55
C VAL A 407 -3.15 5.73 -6.68
N LEU A 408 -2.69 6.12 -7.87
CA LEU A 408 -3.52 6.36 -9.04
C LEU A 408 -3.50 5.17 -10.01
N PRO A 409 -4.58 4.95 -10.79
CA PRO A 409 -4.69 3.84 -11.71
C PRO A 409 -3.74 3.96 -12.90
N SER A 410 -3.25 2.82 -13.42
CA SER A 410 -2.30 2.69 -14.53
C SER A 410 -2.75 3.38 -15.82
N ARG A 411 -4.07 3.40 -16.10
CA ARG A 411 -4.64 4.07 -17.29
C ARG A 411 -4.21 5.53 -17.44
N LEU A 412 -4.02 6.24 -16.32
CA LEU A 412 -3.64 7.66 -16.36
C LEU A 412 -2.33 7.93 -17.06
N LYS A 413 -1.39 6.97 -17.10
CA LYS A 413 -0.14 7.13 -17.84
C LYS A 413 -0.42 7.40 -19.33
N ASN A 414 -1.18 6.51 -19.96
CA ASN A 414 -1.49 6.61 -21.39
C ASN A 414 -2.45 7.76 -21.68
N GLU A 415 -3.45 7.97 -20.82
CA GLU A 415 -4.39 9.08 -20.96
C GLU A 415 -3.69 10.44 -20.89
N MET A 416 -2.70 10.63 -19.99
CA MET A 416 -1.95 11.88 -19.87
C MET A 416 -0.97 12.09 -21.04
N GLU A 417 -0.33 11.06 -21.55
CA GLU A 417 0.51 11.18 -22.76
C GLU A 417 -0.33 11.54 -24.00
N LEU A 418 -1.53 10.98 -24.12
CA LEU A 418 -2.44 11.32 -25.20
C LEU A 418 -2.96 12.78 -25.04
N LEU A 419 -3.34 13.17 -23.82
CA LEU A 419 -3.77 14.53 -23.51
C LEU A 419 -2.66 15.57 -23.80
N LYS A 420 -1.43 15.28 -23.41
CA LYS A 420 -0.25 16.07 -23.73
C LYS A 420 -0.12 16.29 -25.25
N THR A 421 -0.25 15.22 -26.03
CA THR A 421 -0.20 15.30 -27.49
C THR A 421 -1.33 16.18 -28.04
N CYS A 422 -2.58 16.03 -27.55
CA CYS A 422 -3.70 16.84 -27.98
C CYS A 422 -3.47 18.35 -27.71
N ILE A 423 -2.98 18.69 -26.52
CA ILE A 423 -2.73 20.09 -26.13
C ILE A 423 -1.65 20.72 -27.01
N LEU A 424 -0.51 20.04 -27.20
CA LEU A 424 0.62 20.53 -27.99
C LEU A 424 0.28 20.70 -29.48
N GLU A 425 -0.47 19.74 -30.03
CA GLU A 425 -0.85 19.74 -31.45
C GLU A 425 -2.17 20.51 -31.69
N LYS A 426 -2.78 21.10 -30.67
CA LYS A 426 -4.06 21.82 -30.73
C LYS A 426 -5.21 20.99 -31.31
N LYS A 427 -5.20 19.68 -31.01
CA LYS A 427 -6.26 18.71 -31.31
C LYS A 427 -7.33 18.74 -30.22
N SER A 428 -8.57 18.41 -30.59
CA SER A 428 -9.64 18.31 -29.61
C SER A 428 -9.52 17.03 -28.78
N PRO A 429 -9.47 17.10 -27.45
CA PRO A 429 -9.57 15.88 -26.61
C PRO A 429 -10.87 15.09 -26.86
N ALA A 430 -11.93 15.74 -27.35
CA ALA A 430 -13.20 15.10 -27.66
C ALA A 430 -13.13 14.08 -28.83
N ASP A 431 -12.06 14.15 -29.63
CA ASP A 431 -11.83 13.17 -30.71
C ASP A 431 -11.35 11.81 -30.19
N TYR A 432 -11.06 11.71 -28.87
CA TYR A 432 -10.53 10.52 -28.21
C TYR A 432 -11.43 10.10 -27.06
N PRO A 433 -12.14 8.95 -27.17
CA PRO A 433 -13.08 8.47 -26.14
C PRO A 433 -12.45 8.33 -24.73
N GLU A 434 -11.16 7.98 -24.67
CA GLU A 434 -10.43 7.82 -23.40
C GLU A 434 -10.27 9.14 -22.65
N LEU A 435 -10.29 10.29 -23.36
CA LEU A 435 -10.12 11.62 -22.81
C LEU A 435 -11.42 12.34 -22.48
N GLU A 436 -12.58 11.84 -22.93
CA GLU A 436 -13.88 12.50 -22.74
C GLU A 436 -14.12 12.91 -21.28
N LYS A 437 -13.80 12.02 -20.34
CA LYS A 437 -13.96 12.27 -18.89
C LYS A 437 -13.03 13.36 -18.33
N HIS A 438 -11.97 13.73 -19.04
CA HIS A 438 -11.01 14.76 -18.62
C HIS A 438 -11.35 16.15 -19.18
N ILE A 439 -12.27 16.26 -20.14
CA ILE A 439 -12.55 17.51 -20.85
C ILE A 439 -12.93 18.66 -19.91
N PRO A 440 -13.89 18.50 -18.97
CA PRO A 440 -14.25 19.60 -18.07
C PRO A 440 -13.06 20.12 -17.24
N TRP A 441 -12.23 19.21 -16.75
CA TRP A 441 -11.03 19.56 -16.00
C TRP A 441 -9.99 20.29 -16.87
N VAL A 442 -9.79 19.85 -18.12
CA VAL A 442 -8.88 20.52 -19.06
C VAL A 442 -9.36 21.92 -19.41
N GLU A 443 -10.65 22.10 -19.66
CA GLU A 443 -11.27 23.42 -19.94
C GLU A 443 -11.14 24.39 -18.77
N GLU A 444 -11.10 23.87 -17.52
CA GLU A 444 -10.94 24.69 -16.33
C GLU A 444 -9.49 25.18 -16.16
N PHE A 445 -8.49 24.26 -16.23
CA PHE A 445 -7.11 24.65 -15.93
C PHE A 445 -6.32 25.20 -17.11
N LEU A 446 -6.56 24.71 -18.34
CA LEU A 446 -5.74 25.03 -19.51
C LEU A 446 -5.65 26.50 -19.83
N PRO A 447 -6.72 27.32 -19.68
CA PRO A 447 -6.66 28.80 -19.92
C PRO A 447 -5.58 29.51 -19.11
N GLN A 448 -5.25 29.00 -17.89
CA GLN A 448 -4.24 29.60 -17.02
C GLN A 448 -2.81 29.41 -17.56
N TYR A 449 -2.59 28.42 -18.43
CA TYR A 449 -1.29 28.08 -18.98
C TYR A 449 -1.11 28.38 -20.47
N GLN A 450 -2.13 28.87 -21.17
CA GLN A 450 -2.15 29.05 -22.64
C GLN A 450 -0.96 29.82 -23.21
N THR A 451 -0.41 30.78 -22.46
CA THR A 451 0.71 31.61 -22.91
C THR A 451 2.09 31.04 -22.62
N ILE A 452 2.18 30.01 -21.74
CA ILE A 452 3.47 29.47 -21.25
C ILE A 452 3.67 28.00 -21.57
N ILE A 453 2.60 27.26 -21.92
CA ILE A 453 2.64 25.82 -22.16
C ILE A 453 3.44 25.50 -23.43
N ASN A 454 4.36 24.53 -23.29
CA ASN A 454 5.22 24.04 -24.37
C ASN A 454 5.66 22.59 -24.09
N GLU A 455 6.44 22.00 -25.00
CA GLU A 455 6.93 20.61 -24.88
C GLU A 455 7.73 20.36 -23.59
N ASP A 456 8.47 21.35 -23.10
CA ASP A 456 9.37 21.20 -21.94
C ASP A 456 8.63 21.18 -20.62
N ASN A 457 7.46 21.88 -20.51
CA ASN A 457 6.76 22.09 -19.24
C ASN A 457 5.38 21.44 -19.13
N ILE A 458 4.81 20.93 -20.23
CA ILE A 458 3.45 20.34 -20.25
C ILE A 458 3.31 19.18 -19.26
N THR A 459 4.34 18.35 -19.11
CA THR A 459 4.33 17.21 -18.17
C THR A 459 4.22 17.70 -16.73
N ASP A 460 5.03 18.69 -16.36
CA ASP A 460 5.01 19.27 -15.00
C ASP A 460 3.68 19.96 -14.69
N ILE A 461 3.09 20.63 -15.71
CA ILE A 461 1.76 21.26 -15.57
C ILE A 461 0.70 20.19 -15.31
N LEU A 462 0.64 19.11 -16.11
CA LEU A 462 -0.32 18.04 -15.91
C LEU A 462 -0.13 17.34 -14.55
N GLN A 463 1.10 17.09 -14.14
CA GLN A 463 1.43 16.52 -12.84
C GLN A 463 0.96 17.41 -11.69
N LYS A 464 1.16 18.73 -11.80
CA LYS A 464 0.69 19.70 -10.82
C LYS A 464 -0.84 19.72 -10.74
N GLU A 465 -1.52 19.72 -11.86
CA GLU A 465 -2.99 19.73 -11.89
C GLU A 465 -3.61 18.43 -11.39
N ILE A 466 -3.00 17.27 -11.67
CA ILE A 466 -3.38 15.99 -11.06
C ILE A 466 -3.24 16.05 -9.53
N GLY A 467 -2.14 16.62 -9.03
CA GLY A 467 -1.94 16.80 -7.60
C GLY A 467 -3.00 17.69 -6.96
N ARG A 468 -3.43 18.77 -7.62
CA ARG A 468 -4.53 19.63 -7.15
C ARG A 468 -5.85 18.85 -7.05
N VAL A 469 -6.17 18.05 -8.08
CA VAL A 469 -7.35 17.17 -8.03
C VAL A 469 -7.26 16.24 -6.84
N PHE A 470 -6.08 15.65 -6.55
CA PHE A 470 -5.95 14.77 -5.42
C PHE A 470 -6.11 15.49 -4.06
N VAL A 471 -5.69 16.75 -3.94
CA VAL A 471 -5.98 17.56 -2.75
C VAL A 471 -7.48 17.70 -2.55
N HIS A 472 -8.25 18.03 -3.59
CA HIS A 472 -9.71 18.09 -3.51
C HIS A 472 -10.34 16.73 -3.17
N VAL A 473 -9.79 15.64 -3.68
CA VAL A 473 -10.20 14.27 -3.30
C VAL A 473 -10.03 14.02 -1.80
N LEU A 474 -8.95 14.53 -1.19
CA LEU A 474 -8.75 14.42 0.26
C LEU A 474 -9.68 15.36 1.05
N GLU A 475 -9.96 16.54 0.53
CA GLU A 475 -10.92 17.51 1.12
C GLU A 475 -12.33 16.91 1.13
N ASP A 476 -12.79 16.31 0.03
CA ASP A 476 -14.08 15.59 -0.05
C ASP A 476 -14.14 14.41 0.96
N ALA A 477 -13.01 13.79 1.25
CA ALA A 477 -12.95 12.69 2.23
C ALA A 477 -12.89 13.16 3.70
N GLY A 478 -12.74 14.46 3.94
CA GLY A 478 -12.77 15.11 5.26
C GLY A 478 -14.18 15.24 5.80
N VAL A 479 -14.41 14.83 7.06
CA VAL A 479 -15.75 14.95 7.69
C VAL A 479 -16.11 16.39 7.99
N PHE A 480 -15.15 17.16 8.47
CA PHE A 480 -15.30 18.60 8.71
C PHE A 480 -14.47 19.34 7.65
N SER A 481 -15.13 20.21 6.89
CA SER A 481 -14.45 21.00 5.84
C SER A 481 -13.33 21.88 6.41
N CYS A 482 -12.37 22.24 5.56
CA CYS A 482 -11.21 23.06 5.97
C CYS A 482 -11.50 24.56 6.06
N ASP A 483 -12.74 24.98 5.82
CA ASP A 483 -13.21 26.37 5.95
C ASP A 483 -13.56 26.74 7.41
N ALA A 484 -14.00 27.97 7.61
CA ALA A 484 -14.35 28.49 8.95
C ALA A 484 -15.54 27.75 9.58
N GLU A 485 -16.52 27.31 8.80
CA GLU A 485 -17.71 26.61 9.32
C GLU A 485 -17.35 25.16 9.68
N GLY A 486 -16.57 24.47 8.84
CA GLY A 486 -16.08 23.14 9.18
C GLY A 486 -15.16 23.13 10.41
N ARG A 487 -14.33 24.16 10.58
CA ARG A 487 -13.50 24.32 11.79
C ARG A 487 -14.36 24.51 13.04
N LYS A 488 -15.46 25.28 12.97
CA LYS A 488 -16.40 25.42 14.07
C LYS A 488 -17.10 24.10 14.38
N ALA A 489 -17.54 23.36 13.37
CA ALA A 489 -18.15 22.04 13.55
C ALA A 489 -17.18 21.05 14.19
N PHE A 490 -15.90 21.04 13.76
CA PHE A 490 -14.88 20.19 14.38
C PHE A 490 -14.68 20.56 15.88
N LEU A 491 -14.65 21.85 16.21
CA LEU A 491 -14.53 22.28 17.61
C LEU A 491 -15.77 21.90 18.44
N ARG A 492 -16.99 21.90 17.87
CA ARG A 492 -18.17 21.37 18.58
C ARG A 492 -18.01 19.89 18.97
N PHE A 493 -17.41 19.07 18.08
CA PHE A 493 -17.06 17.71 18.45
C PHE A 493 -16.02 17.67 19.57
N VAL A 494 -14.95 18.46 19.46
CA VAL A 494 -13.89 18.53 20.48
C VAL A 494 -14.44 18.94 21.85
N GLU A 495 -15.44 19.82 21.92
CA GLU A 495 -16.11 20.25 23.16
C GLU A 495 -16.90 19.13 23.84
N THR A 496 -17.15 18.01 23.16
CA THR A 496 -17.82 16.83 23.74
C THR A 496 -16.85 15.86 24.40
N LEU A 497 -15.54 16.06 24.22
CA LEU A 497 -14.48 15.22 24.77
C LEU A 497 -14.11 15.68 26.19
#